data_8aa76fe388a0775d49b719bc1124fe55
#
_entry.id   8aa76fe388a0775d49b719bc1124fe55
#
_cell.length_a   1.000
_cell.length_b   1.000
_cell.length_c   1.000
_cell.angle_alpha   90.00
_cell.angle_beta   90.00
_cell.angle_gamma   90.00
#
_symmetry.space_group_name_H-M   'P 1'
#
loop_
_entity.id
_entity.type
_entity.pdbx_description
1 polymer ?
#
loop_
_entity_poly.entity_id
_entity_poly.type
_entity_poly.pdbx_seq_one_letter_code
_entity_poly.pdbx_strand_id
1 'polypeptide(L)'
;MKKSRRGKETRRSESAKPARKISGQTVFLIAAAVISCLVVGYVAIVMDHGRNGRAQAGDSKLRLEDIPFDGARAYGYLKQICAIGPRRSGSKGMEAQQKLLAQHFRELGGQVKLQKFETRHPVDGSKVRMANLIVQWHPERKERILLCAHYDTLPLPMLDPVNPRGTFIGANDGGSGVAVLMELAHHMPDFESRYGVDFALFDGEEFIFREDHPFFRGSGYFAADYRRQRLPYKYRWGVLLDMVGDKDLDIYEEGHSMSWPDTRPLVEEIWATARRLGVREFVPRVKHTILDDHLPLRNTAGIPTCDIIDYDYPPWHTRGDTLDKCSALSLAKVGWVIHEWLKSLK
;
A
#
# COMPACT_ATOMS: atom_id res chain seq x y z
N MET A 1 47.20 36.69 90.76
CA MET A 1 47.14 35.29 90.25
C MET A 1 45.69 34.79 90.37
N LYS A 2 44.93 34.77 89.27
CA LYS A 2 43.56 34.22 89.24
C LYS A 2 43.43 33.32 87.99
N LYS A 3 43.19 32.00 88.20
CA LYS A 3 42.94 31.03 87.15
C LYS A 3 41.50 31.12 86.63
N SER A 4 41.35 31.31 85.36
CA SER A 4 40.08 31.25 84.64
C SER A 4 39.70 29.76 84.39
N ARG A 5 38.48 29.38 84.75
CA ARG A 5 37.87 28.11 84.40
C ARG A 5 37.01 28.31 83.14
N ARG A 6 37.35 27.64 82.01
CA ARG A 6 36.53 27.54 80.82
C ARG A 6 35.53 26.39 80.98
N GLY A 7 34.27 26.68 80.87
CA GLY A 7 33.20 25.67 80.81
C GLY A 7 33.17 24.98 79.44
N LYS A 8 33.01 23.67 79.44
CA LYS A 8 32.74 22.83 78.27
C LYS A 8 31.27 22.75 78.00
N GLU A 9 30.82 23.36 76.90
CA GLU A 9 29.48 23.07 76.33
C GLU A 9 29.51 21.74 75.59
N THR A 10 28.65 20.82 76.00
CA THR A 10 28.39 19.53 75.34
C THR A 10 27.35 19.73 74.26
N ARG A 11 27.77 19.71 72.99
CA ARG A 11 26.87 19.60 71.84
C ARG A 11 26.25 18.20 71.81
N ARG A 12 24.95 18.08 71.99
CA ARG A 12 24.17 16.91 71.67
C ARG A 12 24.18 16.70 70.15
N SER A 13 24.69 15.54 69.68
CA SER A 13 24.55 15.10 68.29
C SER A 13 23.16 14.50 68.09
N GLU A 14 22.37 15.14 67.22
CA GLU A 14 21.15 14.55 66.70
C GLU A 14 21.54 13.36 65.79
N SER A 15 21.08 12.16 66.15
CA SER A 15 21.25 10.97 65.32
C SER A 15 20.30 11.02 64.14
N ALA A 16 20.86 11.14 62.92
CA ALA A 16 20.11 10.97 61.68
C ALA A 16 19.49 9.57 61.60
N LYS A 17 18.18 9.50 61.35
CA LYS A 17 17.47 8.24 61.09
C LYS A 17 18.02 7.58 59.81
N PRO A 18 18.26 6.26 59.78
CA PRO A 18 18.76 5.60 58.57
C PRO A 18 17.72 5.65 57.46
N ALA A 19 18.16 6.04 56.26
CA ALA A 19 17.35 6.03 55.04
C ALA A 19 16.87 4.61 54.75
N ARG A 20 15.58 4.43 54.60
CA ARG A 20 14.92 3.14 54.31
C ARG A 20 15.37 2.69 52.93
N LYS A 21 16.17 1.63 52.82
CA LYS A 21 16.57 1.02 51.54
C LYS A 21 15.33 0.45 50.87
N ILE A 22 15.01 0.98 49.69
CA ILE A 22 13.95 0.48 48.83
C ILE A 22 14.40 -0.89 48.31
N SER A 23 13.55 -1.91 48.44
CA SER A 23 13.89 -3.27 47.98
C SER A 23 13.99 -3.32 46.45
N GLY A 24 14.85 -4.16 45.88
CA GLY A 24 14.97 -4.34 44.44
C GLY A 24 13.64 -4.69 43.75
N GLN A 25 12.76 -5.43 44.45
CA GLN A 25 11.40 -5.71 43.95
C GLN A 25 10.53 -4.46 43.84
N THR A 26 10.64 -3.52 44.79
CA THR A 26 9.88 -2.25 44.73
C THR A 26 10.38 -1.36 43.58
N VAL A 27 11.69 -1.32 43.31
CA VAL A 27 12.27 -0.59 42.18
C VAL A 27 11.82 -1.22 40.87
N PHE A 28 11.79 -2.55 40.78
CA PHE A 28 11.34 -3.27 39.57
C PHE A 28 9.85 -3.01 39.27
N LEU A 29 8.99 -3.04 40.28
CA LEU A 29 7.55 -2.76 40.13
C LEU A 29 7.28 -1.32 39.74
N ILE A 30 8.04 -0.36 40.28
CA ILE A 30 7.93 1.06 39.86
C ILE A 30 8.40 1.25 38.40
N ALA A 31 9.51 0.60 38.03
CA ALA A 31 10.00 0.66 36.65
C ALA A 31 9.02 0.03 35.66
N ALA A 32 8.42 -1.12 35.99
CA ALA A 32 7.40 -1.77 35.17
C ALA A 32 6.12 -0.93 35.02
N ALA A 33 5.67 -0.27 36.11
CA ALA A 33 4.53 0.64 36.09
C ALA A 33 4.80 1.88 35.23
N VAL A 34 6.00 2.47 35.31
CA VAL A 34 6.40 3.62 34.50
C VAL A 34 6.48 3.26 33.02
N ILE A 35 7.06 2.10 32.69
CA ILE A 35 7.11 1.61 31.30
C ILE A 35 5.69 1.35 30.77
N SER A 36 4.82 0.73 31.56
CA SER A 36 3.42 0.51 31.18
C SER A 36 2.66 1.81 30.93
N CYS A 37 2.86 2.82 31.80
CA CYS A 37 2.26 4.15 31.61
C CYS A 37 2.82 4.87 30.37
N LEU A 38 4.12 4.71 30.08
CA LEU A 38 4.74 5.29 28.89
C LEU A 38 4.24 4.61 27.59
N VAL A 39 4.06 3.28 27.61
CA VAL A 39 3.48 2.53 26.49
C VAL A 39 2.02 2.91 26.27
N VAL A 40 1.20 2.98 27.32
CA VAL A 40 -0.20 3.42 27.23
C VAL A 40 -0.29 4.88 26.78
N GLY A 41 0.58 5.74 27.28
CA GLY A 41 0.68 7.14 26.86
C GLY A 41 1.11 7.28 25.40
N TYR A 42 2.08 6.50 24.95
CA TYR A 42 2.51 6.46 23.57
C TYR A 42 1.41 5.95 22.63
N VAL A 43 0.74 4.86 22.98
CA VAL A 43 -0.40 4.32 22.24
C VAL A 43 -1.55 5.33 22.19
N ALA A 44 -1.85 6.01 23.30
CA ALA A 44 -2.88 7.05 23.32
C ALA A 44 -2.50 8.27 22.45
N ILE A 45 -1.23 8.69 22.48
CA ILE A 45 -0.71 9.77 21.64
C ILE A 45 -0.73 9.36 20.15
N VAL A 46 -0.34 8.14 19.83
CA VAL A 46 -0.40 7.62 18.44
C VAL A 46 -1.84 7.51 17.97
N MET A 47 -2.76 7.04 18.82
CA MET A 47 -4.19 6.98 18.49
C MET A 47 -4.85 8.37 18.40
N ASP A 48 -4.42 9.35 19.22
CA ASP A 48 -4.93 10.72 19.19
C ASP A 48 -4.34 11.52 18.00
N HIS A 49 -3.07 11.28 17.64
CA HIS A 49 -2.47 11.80 16.41
C HIS A 49 -3.12 11.19 15.16
N GLY A 50 -3.52 9.92 15.20
CA GLY A 50 -4.32 9.29 14.13
C GLY A 50 -5.72 9.90 14.00
N ARG A 51 -6.31 10.41 15.08
CA ARG A 51 -7.62 11.09 15.06
C ARG A 51 -7.55 12.59 14.75
N ASN A 52 -6.51 13.29 15.21
CA ASN A 52 -6.35 14.73 15.03
C ASN A 52 -5.47 15.11 13.84
N GLY A 53 -4.76 14.13 13.23
CA GLY A 53 -3.94 14.31 12.03
C GLY A 53 -4.72 14.25 10.71
N ARG A 54 -6.01 13.91 10.72
CA ARG A 54 -6.90 14.12 9.58
C ARG A 54 -7.16 15.64 9.43
N ALA A 55 -6.21 16.34 8.81
CA ALA A 55 -6.60 17.51 8.05
C ALA A 55 -7.48 16.93 6.93
N GLN A 56 -8.79 16.82 7.15
CA GLN A 56 -9.76 16.44 6.14
C GLN A 56 -9.47 17.28 4.91
N ALA A 57 -8.89 16.65 3.88
CA ALA A 57 -9.15 17.09 2.54
C ALA A 57 -10.69 17.01 2.49
N GLY A 58 -11.38 18.16 2.49
CA GLY A 58 -12.83 18.14 2.58
C GLY A 58 -13.35 17.28 1.45
N ASP A 59 -14.10 16.21 1.79
CA ASP A 59 -14.64 15.26 0.83
C ASP A 59 -15.10 15.97 -0.44
N SER A 60 -14.75 15.41 -1.60
CA SER A 60 -15.33 15.91 -2.83
C SER A 60 -16.85 15.74 -2.73
N LYS A 61 -17.61 16.74 -3.15
CA LYS A 61 -19.08 16.64 -3.18
C LYS A 61 -19.57 15.76 -4.34
N LEU A 62 -18.65 15.05 -5.01
CA LEU A 62 -18.95 14.17 -6.13
C LEU A 62 -19.76 12.96 -5.64
N ARG A 63 -20.84 12.68 -6.32
CA ARG A 63 -21.65 11.46 -6.15
C ARG A 63 -21.26 10.46 -7.23
N LEU A 64 -21.55 9.19 -7.02
CA LEU A 64 -21.19 8.13 -7.96
C LEU A 64 -21.74 8.39 -9.36
N GLU A 65 -22.96 8.92 -9.46
CA GLU A 65 -23.63 9.25 -10.73
C GLU A 65 -23.04 10.46 -11.45
N ASP A 66 -22.23 11.26 -10.79
CA ASP A 66 -21.55 12.44 -11.38
C ASP A 66 -20.24 12.05 -12.09
N ILE A 67 -19.75 10.81 -11.89
CA ILE A 67 -18.45 10.34 -12.37
C ILE A 67 -18.63 9.45 -13.62
N PRO A 68 -18.03 9.80 -14.77
CA PRO A 68 -18.15 9.04 -16.02
C PRO A 68 -17.22 7.80 -16.06
N PHE A 69 -16.96 7.19 -14.93
CA PHE A 69 -16.25 5.93 -14.76
C PHE A 69 -17.13 5.02 -13.90
N ASP A 70 -17.44 3.83 -14.39
CA ASP A 70 -18.45 2.96 -13.77
C ASP A 70 -17.91 2.30 -12.47
N GLY A 71 -17.93 3.08 -11.39
CA GLY A 71 -17.52 2.60 -10.07
C GLY A 71 -18.39 1.48 -9.53
N ALA A 72 -19.68 1.41 -9.93
CA ALA A 72 -20.56 0.31 -9.52
C ALA A 72 -20.11 -1.01 -10.16
N ARG A 73 -19.71 -0.98 -11.44
CA ARG A 73 -19.14 -2.14 -12.15
C ARG A 73 -17.77 -2.51 -11.59
N ALA A 74 -16.88 -1.52 -11.32
CA ALA A 74 -15.60 -1.76 -10.64
C ALA A 74 -15.78 -2.45 -9.29
N TYR A 75 -16.74 -2.00 -8.49
CA TYR A 75 -17.07 -2.65 -7.22
C TYR A 75 -17.66 -4.06 -7.42
N GLY A 76 -18.39 -4.28 -8.51
CA GLY A 76 -18.86 -5.60 -8.93
C GLY A 76 -17.68 -6.55 -9.23
N TYR A 77 -16.62 -6.07 -9.86
CA TYR A 77 -15.39 -6.84 -10.08
C TYR A 77 -14.66 -7.13 -8.77
N LEU A 78 -14.54 -6.13 -7.89
CA LEU A 78 -13.98 -6.34 -6.56
C LEU A 78 -14.73 -7.42 -5.78
N LYS A 79 -16.06 -7.42 -5.85
CA LYS A 79 -16.90 -8.47 -5.25
C LYS A 79 -16.60 -9.85 -5.82
N GLN A 80 -16.41 -9.98 -7.14
CA GLN A 80 -16.04 -11.25 -7.78
C GLN A 80 -14.67 -11.74 -7.32
N ILE A 81 -13.68 -10.84 -7.22
CA ILE A 81 -12.34 -11.14 -6.72
C ILE A 81 -12.41 -11.64 -5.27
N CYS A 82 -13.10 -10.90 -4.40
CA CYS A 82 -13.24 -11.28 -2.98
C CYS A 82 -13.99 -12.61 -2.79
N ALA A 83 -14.93 -12.95 -3.68
CA ALA A 83 -15.68 -14.22 -3.64
C ALA A 83 -14.78 -15.45 -3.88
N ILE A 84 -13.62 -15.30 -4.50
CA ILE A 84 -12.63 -16.37 -4.63
C ILE A 84 -12.04 -16.74 -3.24
N GLY A 85 -12.03 -15.80 -2.31
CA GLY A 85 -11.33 -15.91 -1.02
C GLY A 85 -9.84 -15.55 -1.14
N PRO A 86 -8.96 -16.11 -0.28
CA PRO A 86 -7.53 -15.83 -0.31
C PRO A 86 -6.88 -16.20 -1.65
N ARG A 87 -6.15 -15.27 -2.22
CA ARG A 87 -5.47 -15.41 -3.52
C ARG A 87 -3.95 -15.51 -3.33
N ARG A 88 -3.54 -16.30 -2.35
CA ARG A 88 -2.12 -16.50 -2.03
C ARG A 88 -1.35 -17.01 -3.24
N SER A 89 -0.14 -16.51 -3.43
CA SER A 89 0.77 -16.97 -4.50
C SER A 89 0.92 -18.51 -4.50
N GLY A 90 0.80 -19.10 -5.69
CA GLY A 90 0.90 -20.55 -5.87
C GLY A 90 -0.32 -21.36 -5.40
N SER A 91 -1.40 -20.73 -4.96
CA SER A 91 -2.62 -21.39 -4.49
C SER A 91 -3.66 -21.61 -5.59
N LYS A 92 -4.66 -22.45 -5.30
CA LYS A 92 -5.86 -22.59 -6.16
C LYS A 92 -6.67 -21.30 -6.27
N GLY A 93 -6.68 -20.46 -5.22
CA GLY A 93 -7.31 -19.15 -5.27
C GLY A 93 -6.63 -18.24 -6.28
N MET A 94 -5.30 -18.20 -6.30
CA MET A 94 -4.54 -17.48 -7.31
C MET A 94 -4.81 -18.01 -8.73
N GLU A 95 -4.84 -19.34 -8.93
CA GLU A 95 -5.17 -19.93 -10.23
C GLU A 95 -6.59 -19.55 -10.70
N ALA A 96 -7.56 -19.52 -9.79
CA ALA A 96 -8.93 -19.10 -10.10
C ALA A 96 -8.99 -17.62 -10.49
N GLN A 97 -8.28 -16.75 -9.77
CA GLN A 97 -8.18 -15.33 -10.09
C GLN A 97 -7.50 -15.11 -11.46
N GLN A 98 -6.40 -15.80 -11.74
CA GLN A 98 -5.72 -15.71 -13.04
C GLN A 98 -6.66 -16.07 -14.20
N LYS A 99 -7.50 -17.09 -14.04
CA LYS A 99 -8.50 -17.48 -15.06
C LYS A 99 -9.54 -16.38 -15.24
N LEU A 100 -10.11 -15.86 -14.14
CA LEU A 100 -11.10 -14.78 -14.16
C LEU A 100 -10.55 -13.56 -14.90
N LEU A 101 -9.38 -13.08 -14.49
CA LEU A 101 -8.77 -11.88 -15.04
C LEU A 101 -8.34 -12.06 -16.50
N ALA A 102 -7.73 -13.20 -16.83
CA ALA A 102 -7.31 -13.49 -18.20
C ALA A 102 -8.51 -13.60 -19.16
N GLN A 103 -9.63 -14.14 -18.72
CA GLN A 103 -10.87 -14.18 -19.50
C GLN A 103 -11.41 -12.77 -19.70
N HIS A 104 -11.57 -12.00 -18.62
CA HIS A 104 -12.09 -10.64 -18.67
C HIS A 104 -11.32 -9.73 -19.65
N PHE A 105 -10.01 -9.69 -19.51
CA PHE A 105 -9.20 -8.82 -20.38
C PHE A 105 -9.18 -9.29 -21.85
N ARG A 106 -9.22 -10.61 -22.13
CA ARG A 106 -9.32 -11.11 -23.51
C ARG A 106 -10.66 -10.78 -24.14
N GLU A 107 -11.75 -10.89 -23.41
CA GLU A 107 -13.09 -10.54 -23.90
C GLU A 107 -13.20 -9.07 -24.32
N LEU A 108 -12.40 -8.21 -23.68
CA LEU A 108 -12.29 -6.80 -24.00
C LEU A 108 -11.22 -6.48 -25.06
N GLY A 109 -10.55 -7.49 -25.65
CA GLY A 109 -9.57 -7.29 -26.73
C GLY A 109 -8.12 -7.14 -26.27
N GLY A 110 -7.82 -7.25 -24.98
CA GLY A 110 -6.46 -7.22 -24.44
C GLY A 110 -5.64 -8.47 -24.80
N GLN A 111 -4.38 -8.26 -25.19
CA GLN A 111 -3.44 -9.38 -25.41
C GLN A 111 -2.87 -9.84 -24.08
N VAL A 112 -3.38 -10.95 -23.56
CA VAL A 112 -3.04 -11.47 -22.22
C VAL A 112 -1.92 -12.50 -22.27
N LYS A 113 -0.87 -12.29 -21.46
CA LYS A 113 0.25 -13.19 -21.24
C LYS A 113 0.46 -13.44 -19.76
N LEU A 114 0.68 -14.70 -19.37
CA LEU A 114 1.21 -15.04 -18.05
C LEU A 114 2.75 -15.09 -18.12
N GLN A 115 3.40 -14.19 -17.42
CA GLN A 115 4.85 -14.18 -17.23
C GLN A 115 5.18 -15.08 -16.03
N LYS A 116 5.40 -16.38 -16.31
CA LYS A 116 5.64 -17.41 -15.28
C LYS A 116 7.07 -17.36 -14.76
N PHE A 117 7.21 -17.56 -13.45
CA PHE A 117 8.51 -17.69 -12.79
C PHE A 117 8.42 -18.61 -11.56
N GLU A 118 9.56 -19.01 -11.03
CA GLU A 118 9.66 -19.80 -9.81
C GLU A 118 10.41 -19.02 -8.73
N THR A 119 9.96 -19.15 -7.51
CA THR A 119 10.65 -18.64 -6.32
C THR A 119 10.76 -19.73 -5.25
N ARG A 120 11.48 -19.42 -4.18
CA ARG A 120 11.55 -20.27 -2.98
C ARG A 120 10.54 -19.78 -1.95
N HIS A 121 9.80 -20.72 -1.36
CA HIS A 121 8.96 -20.43 -0.20
C HIS A 121 9.84 -19.98 0.96
N PRO A 122 9.59 -18.81 1.59
CA PRO A 122 10.53 -18.22 2.51
C PRO A 122 10.66 -18.95 3.86
N VAL A 123 9.72 -19.87 4.17
CA VAL A 123 9.73 -20.64 5.42
C VAL A 123 10.40 -22.01 5.25
N ASP A 124 10.03 -22.78 4.22
CA ASP A 124 10.46 -24.17 4.06
C ASP A 124 11.36 -24.39 2.83
N GLY A 125 11.64 -23.36 2.03
CA GLY A 125 12.50 -23.44 0.87
C GLY A 125 11.92 -24.21 -0.33
N SER A 126 10.69 -24.69 -0.26
CA SER A 126 10.01 -25.37 -1.35
C SER A 126 9.86 -24.47 -2.58
N LYS A 127 9.72 -25.06 -3.76
CA LYS A 127 9.49 -24.30 -4.99
C LYS A 127 8.04 -23.83 -5.06
N VAL A 128 7.85 -22.54 -5.33
CA VAL A 128 6.54 -21.93 -5.59
C VAL A 128 6.52 -21.39 -7.01
N ARG A 129 5.49 -21.76 -7.77
CA ARG A 129 5.25 -21.22 -9.11
C ARG A 129 4.35 -20.00 -9.00
N MET A 130 4.81 -18.92 -9.59
CA MET A 130 4.13 -17.65 -9.65
C MET A 130 3.99 -17.18 -11.10
N ALA A 131 3.10 -16.24 -11.34
CA ALA A 131 2.99 -15.62 -12.64
C ALA A 131 2.45 -14.20 -12.54
N ASN A 132 3.16 -13.22 -13.10
CA ASN A 132 2.54 -11.93 -13.39
C ASN A 132 1.56 -12.09 -14.57
N LEU A 133 0.44 -11.38 -14.50
CA LEU A 133 -0.50 -11.30 -15.61
C LEU A 133 -0.30 -9.97 -16.33
N ILE A 134 0.14 -10.05 -17.60
CA ILE A 134 0.43 -8.87 -18.43
C ILE A 134 -0.65 -8.78 -19.52
N VAL A 135 -1.23 -7.60 -19.66
CA VAL A 135 -2.23 -7.30 -20.70
C VAL A 135 -1.71 -6.16 -21.55
N GLN A 136 -1.64 -6.37 -22.84
CA GLN A 136 -1.18 -5.33 -23.77
C GLN A 136 -2.33 -4.79 -24.61
N TRP A 137 -2.46 -3.47 -24.60
CA TRP A 137 -3.38 -2.72 -25.44
C TRP A 137 -2.57 -1.94 -26.46
N HIS A 138 -2.99 -1.94 -27.74
CA HIS A 138 -2.28 -1.26 -28.84
C HIS A 138 -0.79 -1.63 -28.90
N PRO A 139 -0.46 -2.93 -29.08
CA PRO A 139 0.92 -3.43 -29.00
C PRO A 139 1.84 -2.91 -30.10
N GLU A 140 1.29 -2.35 -31.17
CA GLU A 140 2.02 -1.69 -32.27
C GLU A 140 2.69 -0.37 -31.84
N ARG A 141 2.23 0.26 -30.77
CA ARG A 141 2.75 1.54 -30.26
C ARG A 141 4.03 1.31 -29.48
N LYS A 142 5.09 2.04 -29.83
CA LYS A 142 6.44 1.82 -29.29
C LYS A 142 6.70 2.55 -27.96
N GLU A 143 6.01 3.66 -27.72
CA GLU A 143 6.00 4.31 -26.40
C GLU A 143 4.79 3.84 -25.64
N ARG A 144 4.97 3.44 -24.40
CA ARG A 144 3.92 2.77 -23.62
C ARG A 144 3.82 3.34 -22.21
N ILE A 145 2.64 3.24 -21.65
CA ILE A 145 2.35 3.49 -20.23
C ILE A 145 2.11 2.14 -19.55
N LEU A 146 2.69 1.94 -18.37
CA LEU A 146 2.48 0.77 -17.54
C LEU A 146 1.52 1.14 -16.41
N LEU A 147 0.35 0.53 -16.36
CA LEU A 147 -0.52 0.58 -15.18
C LEU A 147 -0.39 -0.75 -14.45
N CYS A 148 -0.20 -0.73 -13.15
CA CYS A 148 0.03 -1.94 -12.39
C CYS A 148 -0.66 -1.95 -11.04
N ALA A 149 -0.83 -3.15 -10.52
CA ALA A 149 -1.31 -3.46 -9.17
C ALA A 149 -0.74 -4.82 -8.78
N HIS A 150 -0.56 -5.10 -7.50
CA HIS A 150 -0.41 -6.48 -7.08
C HIS A 150 -1.78 -7.18 -7.04
N TYR A 151 -1.79 -8.51 -7.14
CA TYR A 151 -3.05 -9.26 -7.16
C TYR A 151 -3.05 -10.51 -6.28
N ASP A 152 -1.93 -10.80 -5.63
CA ASP A 152 -1.88 -11.78 -4.55
C ASP A 152 -2.43 -11.19 -3.23
N THR A 153 -2.58 -12.06 -2.26
CA THR A 153 -2.98 -11.68 -0.90
C THR A 153 -1.96 -12.14 0.10
N LEU A 154 -1.78 -11.35 1.14
CA LEU A 154 -0.99 -11.73 2.29
C LEU A 154 -1.36 -13.15 2.77
N PRO A 155 -0.39 -14.04 3.04
CA PRO A 155 -0.69 -15.38 3.50
C PRO A 155 -1.44 -15.44 4.83
N LEU A 156 -1.19 -14.49 5.71
CA LEU A 156 -1.78 -14.40 7.04
C LEU A 156 -2.02 -12.93 7.42
N PRO A 157 -3.13 -12.59 8.08
CA PRO A 157 -3.40 -11.22 8.56
C PRO A 157 -2.53 -10.89 9.77
N MET A 158 -1.24 -10.64 9.55
CA MET A 158 -0.22 -10.58 10.59
C MET A 158 -0.45 -9.48 11.63
N LEU A 159 -1.16 -8.41 11.28
CA LEU A 159 -1.48 -7.30 12.16
C LEU A 159 -2.87 -7.42 12.82
N ASP A 160 -3.60 -8.54 12.58
CA ASP A 160 -4.91 -8.74 13.21
C ASP A 160 -4.76 -8.95 14.73
N PRO A 161 -5.36 -8.08 15.57
CA PRO A 161 -5.16 -8.12 17.02
C PRO A 161 -5.84 -9.31 17.71
N VAL A 162 -6.76 -9.99 17.00
CA VAL A 162 -7.56 -11.10 17.57
C VAL A 162 -7.09 -12.44 17.03
N ASN A 163 -6.86 -12.54 15.71
CA ASN A 163 -6.45 -13.79 15.07
C ASN A 163 -5.47 -13.55 13.91
N PRO A 164 -4.16 -13.34 14.20
CA PRO A 164 -3.15 -13.10 13.19
C PRO A 164 -2.82 -14.33 12.31
N ARG A 165 -3.48 -15.46 12.55
CA ARG A 165 -3.42 -16.68 11.71
C ARG A 165 -4.75 -16.97 11.02
N GLY A 166 -5.66 -16.02 11.02
CA GLY A 166 -6.97 -16.13 10.37
C GLY A 166 -6.89 -16.09 8.85
N THR A 167 -8.03 -15.84 8.24
CA THR A 167 -8.13 -15.67 6.78
C THR A 167 -8.00 -14.20 6.43
N PHE A 168 -7.14 -13.88 5.49
CA PHE A 168 -7.01 -12.57 4.87
C PHE A 168 -7.70 -12.56 3.51
N ILE A 169 -8.62 -11.62 3.29
CA ILE A 169 -9.35 -11.49 2.02
C ILE A 169 -8.66 -10.51 1.10
N GLY A 170 -8.05 -9.46 1.61
CA GLY A 170 -7.37 -8.47 0.80
C GLY A 170 -8.33 -7.79 -0.19
N ALA A 171 -9.38 -7.16 0.32
CA ALA A 171 -10.35 -6.51 -0.55
C ALA A 171 -9.79 -5.19 -1.09
N ASN A 172 -9.24 -4.38 -0.21
CA ASN A 172 -8.53 -3.17 -0.61
C ASN A 172 -7.11 -3.51 -1.08
N ASP A 173 -6.44 -4.31 -0.30
CA ASP A 173 -5.06 -4.76 -0.45
C ASP A 173 -4.98 -5.97 -1.39
N GLY A 174 -4.45 -5.75 -2.60
CA GLY A 174 -4.42 -6.68 -3.72
C GLY A 174 -5.73 -6.87 -4.49
N GLY A 175 -6.84 -6.23 -4.07
CA GLY A 175 -8.13 -6.34 -4.75
C GLY A 175 -8.57 -5.05 -5.46
N SER A 176 -8.45 -3.91 -4.80
CA SER A 176 -9.03 -2.64 -5.28
C SER A 176 -8.34 -2.12 -6.55
N GLY A 177 -7.01 -2.10 -6.59
CA GLY A 177 -6.25 -1.70 -7.78
C GLY A 177 -6.59 -2.57 -8.98
N VAL A 178 -6.69 -3.89 -8.79
CA VAL A 178 -7.09 -4.84 -9.83
C VAL A 178 -8.50 -4.54 -10.34
N ALA A 179 -9.45 -4.24 -9.45
CA ALA A 179 -10.83 -3.92 -9.84
C ALA A 179 -10.92 -2.62 -10.66
N VAL A 180 -10.11 -1.61 -10.32
CA VAL A 180 -9.99 -0.38 -11.12
C VAL A 180 -9.44 -0.69 -12.51
N LEU A 181 -8.40 -1.52 -12.63
CA LEU A 181 -7.83 -1.91 -13.92
C LEU A 181 -8.81 -2.75 -14.75
N MET A 182 -9.63 -3.63 -14.12
CA MET A 182 -10.69 -4.36 -14.82
C MET A 182 -11.72 -3.41 -15.43
N GLU A 183 -12.12 -2.38 -14.69
CA GLU A 183 -13.05 -1.39 -15.19
C GLU A 183 -12.41 -0.53 -16.29
N LEU A 184 -11.18 -0.07 -16.10
CA LEU A 184 -10.45 0.73 -17.07
C LEU A 184 -10.26 0.00 -18.40
N ALA A 185 -10.21 -1.33 -18.39
CA ALA A 185 -10.09 -2.16 -19.59
C ALA A 185 -11.22 -1.92 -20.61
N HIS A 186 -12.43 -1.53 -20.18
CA HIS A 186 -13.53 -1.20 -21.08
C HIS A 186 -13.26 0.03 -21.96
N HIS A 187 -12.33 0.89 -21.55
CA HIS A 187 -11.96 2.11 -22.29
C HIS A 187 -10.74 1.91 -23.18
N MET A 188 -10.06 0.75 -23.09
CA MET A 188 -8.80 0.53 -23.79
C MET A 188 -8.94 0.22 -25.29
N PRO A 189 -9.97 -0.52 -25.78
CA PRO A 189 -10.09 -0.79 -27.23
C PRO A 189 -10.13 0.46 -28.07
N ASP A 190 -10.85 1.49 -27.63
CA ASP A 190 -11.05 2.76 -28.36
C ASP A 190 -10.11 3.87 -27.83
N PHE A 191 -9.06 3.51 -27.11
CA PHE A 191 -8.16 4.48 -26.54
C PHE A 191 -7.29 5.19 -27.59
N GLU A 192 -7.58 6.46 -27.81
CA GLU A 192 -6.86 7.30 -28.74
C GLU A 192 -5.68 8.01 -28.07
N SER A 193 -4.46 7.55 -28.32
CA SER A 193 -3.21 8.14 -27.84
C SER A 193 -2.05 7.66 -28.69
N ARG A 194 -0.93 8.35 -28.66
CA ARG A 194 0.33 7.83 -29.23
C ARG A 194 0.91 6.69 -28.40
N TYR A 195 0.51 6.57 -27.13
CA TYR A 195 0.99 5.54 -26.23
C TYR A 195 0.19 4.25 -26.36
N GLY A 196 0.87 3.11 -26.34
CA GLY A 196 0.26 1.84 -25.94
C GLY A 196 0.11 1.80 -24.42
N VAL A 197 -0.80 0.98 -23.93
CA VAL A 197 -1.00 0.79 -22.51
C VAL A 197 -0.83 -0.69 -22.16
N ASP A 198 -0.04 -0.98 -21.14
CA ASP A 198 0.06 -2.32 -20.57
C ASP A 198 -0.50 -2.31 -19.15
N PHE A 199 -1.28 -3.34 -18.80
CA PHE A 199 -1.57 -3.63 -17.42
C PHE A 199 -0.64 -4.75 -16.95
N ALA A 200 0.00 -4.58 -15.81
CA ALA A 200 0.80 -5.61 -15.17
C ALA A 200 0.26 -5.90 -13.76
N LEU A 201 -0.27 -7.10 -13.58
CA LEU A 201 -0.70 -7.56 -12.27
C LEU A 201 0.40 -8.44 -11.68
N PHE A 202 0.99 -8.01 -10.56
CA PHE A 202 2.15 -8.64 -9.95
C PHE A 202 1.76 -9.70 -8.92
N ASP A 203 2.40 -10.88 -9.02
CA ASP A 203 2.22 -12.00 -8.09
C ASP A 203 3.36 -12.02 -7.07
N GLY A 204 3.01 -12.19 -5.80
CA GLY A 204 3.99 -12.33 -4.74
C GLY A 204 4.61 -11.01 -4.29
N GLU A 205 3.85 -9.95 -4.36
CA GLU A 205 4.17 -8.71 -3.66
C GLU A 205 4.20 -8.99 -2.17
N GLU A 206 3.14 -9.61 -1.64
CA GLU A 206 2.92 -9.94 -0.23
C GLU A 206 3.20 -11.42 0.11
N PHE A 207 4.00 -12.14 -0.68
CA PHE A 207 4.32 -13.53 -0.36
C PHE A 207 5.33 -13.63 0.79
N ILE A 208 4.94 -13.06 1.92
CA ILE A 208 5.71 -13.01 3.16
C ILE A 208 4.98 -13.73 4.31
N PHE A 209 5.73 -14.21 5.28
CA PHE A 209 5.25 -14.86 6.51
C PHE A 209 5.87 -14.21 7.75
N ARG A 210 6.73 -13.23 7.56
CA ARG A 210 7.39 -12.37 8.53
C ARG A 210 7.89 -11.11 7.80
N GLU A 211 8.02 -10.01 8.50
CA GLU A 211 8.44 -8.72 7.95
C GLU A 211 9.87 -8.72 7.34
N ASP A 212 10.74 -9.65 7.74
CA ASP A 212 12.10 -9.77 7.20
C ASP A 212 12.18 -10.62 5.92
N HIS A 213 11.04 -11.17 5.44
CA HIS A 213 11.01 -11.88 4.16
C HIS A 213 11.04 -10.91 2.98
N PRO A 214 11.62 -11.32 1.83
CA PRO A 214 11.65 -10.47 0.64
C PRO A 214 10.26 -10.26 0.04
N PHE A 215 9.91 -9.02 -0.16
CA PHE A 215 8.72 -8.55 -0.87
C PHE A 215 8.93 -8.47 -2.40
N PHE A 216 7.93 -8.02 -3.15
CA PHE A 216 7.99 -7.56 -4.55
C PHE A 216 8.54 -8.60 -5.53
N ARG A 217 8.19 -9.87 -5.37
CA ARG A 217 8.76 -10.95 -6.19
C ARG A 217 8.37 -10.82 -7.65
N GLY A 218 7.10 -10.48 -7.91
CA GLY A 218 6.55 -10.33 -9.25
C GLY A 218 7.10 -9.13 -9.99
N SER A 219 7.04 -7.96 -9.38
CA SER A 219 7.59 -6.74 -9.99
C SER A 219 9.10 -6.78 -10.11
N GLY A 220 9.80 -7.39 -9.13
CA GLY A 220 11.22 -7.64 -9.22
C GLY A 220 11.59 -8.54 -10.40
N TYR A 221 10.84 -9.63 -10.63
CA TYR A 221 11.04 -10.48 -11.78
C TYR A 221 10.72 -9.77 -13.10
N PHE A 222 9.60 -9.03 -13.15
CA PHE A 222 9.22 -8.21 -14.32
C PHE A 222 10.30 -7.19 -14.65
N ALA A 223 10.78 -6.45 -13.68
CA ALA A 223 11.80 -5.41 -13.84
C ALA A 223 13.13 -5.98 -14.36
N ALA A 224 13.58 -7.10 -13.78
CA ALA A 224 14.81 -7.78 -14.23
C ALA A 224 14.65 -8.34 -15.65
N ASP A 225 13.48 -8.90 -15.99
CA ASP A 225 13.18 -9.43 -17.30
C ASP A 225 13.10 -8.31 -18.35
N TYR A 226 12.41 -7.22 -18.05
CA TYR A 226 12.32 -6.02 -18.91
C TYR A 226 13.72 -5.45 -19.23
N ARG A 227 14.57 -5.31 -18.21
CA ARG A 227 15.93 -4.81 -18.40
C ARG A 227 16.80 -5.72 -19.25
N ARG A 228 16.62 -7.06 -19.13
CA ARG A 228 17.39 -8.07 -19.88
C ARG A 228 16.96 -8.15 -21.34
N GLN A 229 15.66 -7.96 -21.61
CA GLN A 229 15.12 -8.05 -22.96
C GLN A 229 15.34 -6.74 -23.73
N ARG A 230 15.66 -6.88 -25.03
CA ARG A 230 15.67 -5.75 -25.95
C ARG A 230 14.29 -5.65 -26.62
N LEU A 231 13.34 -5.13 -25.87
CA LEU A 231 11.98 -4.97 -26.38
C LEU A 231 11.91 -3.87 -27.47
N PRO A 232 10.99 -4.00 -28.45
CA PRO A 232 10.80 -3.00 -29.49
C PRO A 232 10.10 -1.73 -29.01
N TYR A 233 9.80 -1.63 -27.73
CA TYR A 233 9.09 -0.54 -27.08
C TYR A 233 9.75 -0.13 -25.76
N LYS A 234 9.35 1.04 -25.26
CA LYS A 234 9.79 1.56 -23.96
C LYS A 234 8.58 2.06 -23.16
N TYR A 235 8.61 1.83 -21.86
CA TYR A 235 7.69 2.49 -20.95
C TYR A 235 8.16 3.91 -20.68
N ARG A 236 7.27 4.87 -20.90
CA ARG A 236 7.49 6.28 -20.56
C ARG A 236 7.32 6.48 -19.07
N TRP A 237 6.24 5.93 -18.51
CA TRP A 237 5.87 5.98 -17.10
C TRP A 237 5.17 4.72 -16.65
N GLY A 238 5.25 4.46 -15.34
CA GLY A 238 4.44 3.47 -14.63
C GLY A 238 3.56 4.14 -13.58
N VAL A 239 2.38 3.58 -13.34
CA VAL A 239 1.48 3.98 -12.25
C VAL A 239 1.05 2.72 -11.53
N LEU A 240 1.42 2.61 -10.25
CA LEU A 240 0.97 1.55 -9.37
C LEU A 240 -0.32 2.00 -8.68
N LEU A 241 -1.29 1.10 -8.58
CA LEU A 241 -2.56 1.30 -7.88
C LEU A 241 -2.63 0.29 -6.74
N ASP A 242 -2.46 0.73 -5.51
CA ASP A 242 -2.57 -0.10 -4.33
C ASP A 242 -3.49 0.53 -3.28
N MET A 243 -4.31 -0.29 -2.63
CA MET A 243 -5.26 0.12 -1.58
C MET A 243 -6.11 1.36 -1.94
N VAL A 244 -6.64 1.40 -3.16
CA VAL A 244 -7.38 2.56 -3.72
C VAL A 244 -8.90 2.49 -3.55
N GLY A 245 -9.39 1.57 -2.73
CA GLY A 245 -10.82 1.31 -2.57
C GLY A 245 -11.43 1.78 -1.25
N ASP A 246 -10.64 2.29 -0.29
CA ASP A 246 -11.16 2.68 1.03
C ASP A 246 -12.36 3.63 0.92
N LYS A 247 -13.37 3.43 1.76
CA LYS A 247 -14.53 4.33 1.87
C LYS A 247 -14.14 5.74 2.27
N ASP A 248 -13.13 5.85 3.14
CA ASP A 248 -12.59 7.09 3.67
C ASP A 248 -11.28 7.45 2.94
N LEU A 249 -11.30 7.42 1.61
CA LEU A 249 -10.14 7.54 0.73
C LEU A 249 -9.37 8.86 0.92
N ASP A 250 -8.06 8.74 1.22
CA ASP A 250 -7.11 9.86 1.30
C ASP A 250 -5.77 9.48 0.67
N ILE A 251 -5.57 9.79 -0.61
CA ILE A 251 -4.34 9.50 -1.36
C ILE A 251 -3.39 10.69 -1.29
N TYR A 252 -2.27 10.51 -0.61
CA TYR A 252 -1.20 11.52 -0.51
C TYR A 252 -0.13 11.29 -1.57
N GLU A 253 0.61 12.36 -1.90
CA GLU A 253 1.80 12.23 -2.74
C GLU A 253 2.83 11.35 -2.02
N GLU A 254 3.21 10.22 -2.64
CA GLU A 254 4.14 9.26 -2.05
C GLU A 254 5.59 9.79 -2.09
N GLY A 255 6.35 9.57 -1.02
CA GLY A 255 7.63 10.21 -0.79
C GLY A 255 8.74 9.81 -1.76
N HIS A 256 8.87 8.53 -2.12
CA HIS A 256 9.83 8.09 -3.13
C HIS A 256 9.47 8.67 -4.50
N SER A 257 8.20 8.56 -4.91
CA SER A 257 7.69 9.08 -6.18
C SER A 257 7.99 10.57 -6.34
N MET A 258 7.80 11.36 -5.28
CA MET A 258 8.08 12.79 -5.27
C MET A 258 9.57 13.15 -5.14
N SER A 259 10.39 12.27 -4.57
CA SER A 259 11.83 12.49 -4.42
C SER A 259 12.60 12.30 -5.74
N TRP A 260 12.08 11.49 -6.65
CA TRP A 260 12.73 11.17 -7.91
C TRP A 260 12.45 12.20 -8.99
N PRO A 261 13.48 12.86 -9.56
CA PRO A 261 13.30 13.92 -10.57
C PRO A 261 12.61 13.44 -11.87
N ASP A 262 12.74 12.15 -12.20
CA ASP A 262 12.14 11.53 -13.40
C ASP A 262 10.69 11.08 -13.18
N THR A 263 10.25 10.91 -11.91
CA THR A 263 8.90 10.46 -11.53
C THR A 263 8.02 11.61 -11.05
N ARG A 264 8.59 12.61 -10.37
CA ARG A 264 7.84 13.76 -9.85
C ARG A 264 6.89 14.40 -10.87
N PRO A 265 7.29 14.67 -12.14
CA PRO A 265 6.37 15.24 -13.13
C PRO A 265 5.13 14.40 -13.36
N LEU A 266 5.24 13.06 -13.29
CA LEU A 266 4.11 12.14 -13.41
C LEU A 266 3.12 12.34 -12.24
N VAL A 267 3.63 12.41 -11.01
CA VAL A 267 2.79 12.67 -9.82
C VAL A 267 2.08 14.01 -9.96
N GLU A 268 2.82 15.07 -10.30
CA GLU A 268 2.28 16.42 -10.48
C GLU A 268 1.16 16.47 -11.55
N GLU A 269 1.31 15.74 -12.67
CA GLU A 269 0.29 15.65 -13.72
C GLU A 269 -0.98 14.92 -13.25
N ILE A 270 -0.85 13.81 -12.50
CA ILE A 270 -1.98 13.05 -11.97
C ILE A 270 -2.73 13.90 -10.93
N TRP A 271 -2.03 14.53 -9.96
CA TRP A 271 -2.66 15.41 -8.97
C TRP A 271 -3.28 16.66 -9.60
N ALA A 272 -2.66 17.22 -10.65
CA ALA A 272 -3.27 18.31 -11.41
C ALA A 272 -4.56 17.86 -12.11
N THR A 273 -4.61 16.62 -12.60
CA THR A 273 -5.82 16.03 -13.19
C THR A 273 -6.90 15.86 -12.13
N ALA A 274 -6.59 15.28 -10.98
CA ALA A 274 -7.52 15.12 -9.88
C ALA A 274 -8.12 16.47 -9.43
N ARG A 275 -7.28 17.48 -9.28
CA ARG A 275 -7.71 18.86 -8.93
C ARG A 275 -8.66 19.44 -9.98
N ARG A 276 -8.36 19.28 -11.29
CA ARG A 276 -9.21 19.74 -12.39
C ARG A 276 -10.57 19.06 -12.38
N LEU A 277 -10.62 17.78 -11.99
CA LEU A 277 -11.84 16.99 -11.89
C LEU A 277 -12.61 17.23 -10.58
N GLY A 278 -12.03 17.93 -9.62
CA GLY A 278 -12.63 18.17 -8.30
C GLY A 278 -12.55 16.98 -7.36
N VAL A 279 -11.69 15.99 -7.65
CA VAL A 279 -11.42 14.82 -6.79
C VAL A 279 -10.42 15.23 -5.72
N ARG A 280 -10.93 15.58 -4.55
CA ARG A 280 -10.13 16.14 -3.43
C ARG A 280 -9.41 15.09 -2.62
N GLU A 281 -9.78 13.84 -2.77
CA GLU A 281 -9.18 12.67 -2.14
C GLU A 281 -7.72 12.45 -2.60
N PHE A 282 -7.31 13.04 -3.73
CA PHE A 282 -5.90 13.21 -4.09
C PHE A 282 -5.33 14.45 -3.39
N VAL A 283 -4.79 14.25 -2.20
CA VAL A 283 -4.30 15.31 -1.32
C VAL A 283 -2.93 15.80 -1.77
N PRO A 284 -2.73 17.08 -2.17
CA PRO A 284 -1.47 17.58 -2.70
C PRO A 284 -0.47 17.87 -1.56
N ARG A 285 -0.03 16.83 -0.91
CA ARG A 285 0.93 16.87 0.20
C ARG A 285 1.67 15.55 0.29
N VAL A 286 2.99 15.57 0.38
CA VAL A 286 3.81 14.40 0.67
C VAL A 286 3.58 13.97 2.12
N LYS A 287 3.25 12.70 2.33
CA LYS A 287 3.02 12.16 3.69
C LYS A 287 3.78 10.88 3.98
N HIS A 288 3.60 9.85 3.21
CA HIS A 288 4.19 8.53 3.43
C HIS A 288 5.36 8.29 2.47
N THR A 289 6.31 7.46 2.88
CA THR A 289 7.37 6.92 2.03
C THR A 289 7.26 5.40 2.09
N ILE A 290 6.76 4.81 1.02
CA ILE A 290 6.27 3.44 0.97
C ILE A 290 7.28 2.54 0.28
N LEU A 291 7.42 1.31 0.76
CA LEU A 291 8.13 0.25 0.04
C LEU A 291 7.09 -0.58 -0.69
N ASP A 292 7.11 -0.54 -2.04
CA ASP A 292 6.12 -1.20 -2.86
C ASP A 292 6.67 -1.54 -4.26
N ASP A 293 5.87 -2.16 -5.11
CA ASP A 293 6.20 -2.63 -6.47
C ASP A 293 6.76 -1.53 -7.39
N HIS A 294 6.48 -0.26 -7.13
CA HIS A 294 7.08 0.86 -7.88
C HIS A 294 8.60 0.95 -7.72
N LEU A 295 9.15 0.45 -6.60
CA LEU A 295 10.61 0.45 -6.35
C LEU A 295 11.38 -0.44 -7.33
N PRO A 296 11.06 -1.74 -7.52
CA PRO A 296 11.71 -2.55 -8.55
C PRO A 296 11.54 -1.99 -9.96
N LEU A 297 10.36 -1.47 -10.28
CA LEU A 297 10.09 -0.89 -11.60
C LEU A 297 11.01 0.30 -11.89
N ARG A 298 11.14 1.21 -10.94
CA ARG A 298 12.02 2.37 -11.10
C ARG A 298 13.49 2.01 -10.95
N ASN A 299 13.86 1.28 -9.90
CA ASN A 299 15.28 1.10 -9.54
C ASN A 299 15.96 0.01 -10.37
N THR A 300 15.24 -1.00 -10.83
CA THR A 300 15.78 -2.12 -11.62
C THR A 300 15.47 -1.97 -13.10
N ALA A 301 14.21 -1.72 -13.47
CA ALA A 301 13.81 -1.59 -14.87
C ALA A 301 14.13 -0.21 -15.45
N GLY A 302 14.31 0.82 -14.63
CA GLY A 302 14.49 2.20 -15.08
C GLY A 302 13.20 2.82 -15.64
N ILE A 303 12.05 2.32 -15.21
CA ILE A 303 10.73 2.85 -15.55
C ILE A 303 10.33 3.84 -14.45
N PRO A 304 10.28 5.16 -14.71
CA PRO A 304 9.78 6.10 -13.72
C PRO A 304 8.35 5.74 -13.34
N THR A 305 8.14 5.30 -12.11
CA THR A 305 6.86 4.75 -11.63
C THR A 305 6.44 5.44 -10.35
N CYS A 306 5.22 5.98 -10.30
CA CYS A 306 4.62 6.51 -9.08
C CYS A 306 3.68 5.48 -8.44
N ASP A 307 3.50 5.64 -7.15
CA ASP A 307 2.59 4.87 -6.33
C ASP A 307 1.37 5.72 -5.98
N ILE A 308 0.19 5.21 -6.26
CA ILE A 308 -1.12 5.77 -5.91
C ILE A 308 -1.72 4.86 -4.85
N ILE A 309 -1.55 5.26 -3.59
CA ILE A 309 -1.90 4.42 -2.45
C ILE A 309 -2.58 5.24 -1.34
N ASP A 310 -3.62 4.66 -0.75
CA ASP A 310 -4.15 5.11 0.53
C ASP A 310 -3.56 4.28 1.67
N TYR A 311 -2.47 4.77 2.25
CA TYR A 311 -1.78 4.08 3.34
C TYR A 311 -2.38 4.37 4.73
N ASP A 312 -3.35 5.27 4.82
CA ASP A 312 -4.06 5.56 6.07
C ASP A 312 -5.24 4.61 6.32
N TYR A 313 -5.19 3.41 5.76
CA TYR A 313 -6.22 2.37 5.81
C TYR A 313 -6.12 1.50 7.08
N PRO A 314 -6.99 1.68 8.11
CA PRO A 314 -6.84 0.97 9.39
C PRO A 314 -6.99 -0.56 9.32
N PRO A 315 -7.76 -1.16 8.35
CA PRO A 315 -7.83 -2.61 8.22
C PRO A 315 -6.62 -3.29 7.56
N TRP A 316 -5.61 -2.52 7.13
CA TRP A 316 -4.41 -3.05 6.48
C TRP A 316 -3.79 -4.23 7.23
N HIS A 317 -3.50 -5.32 6.52
CA HIS A 317 -2.93 -6.56 7.04
C HIS A 317 -3.73 -7.24 8.18
N THR A 318 -5.02 -6.91 8.31
CA THR A 318 -5.93 -7.54 9.27
C THR A 318 -7.05 -8.30 8.56
N ARG A 319 -7.77 -9.17 9.31
CA ARG A 319 -9.00 -9.81 8.80
C ARG A 319 -10.12 -8.80 8.50
N GLY A 320 -9.92 -7.56 8.91
CA GLY A 320 -10.85 -6.46 8.66
C GLY A 320 -10.80 -5.92 7.23
N ASP A 321 -9.78 -6.28 6.43
CA ASP A 321 -9.74 -5.90 5.02
C ASP A 321 -10.73 -6.72 4.19
N THR A 322 -11.95 -6.24 4.17
CA THR A 322 -13.13 -6.89 3.57
C THR A 322 -13.88 -5.94 2.66
N LEU A 323 -14.70 -6.50 1.77
CA LEU A 323 -15.44 -5.76 0.74
C LEU A 323 -16.25 -4.57 1.30
N ASP A 324 -16.79 -4.69 2.50
CA ASP A 324 -17.57 -3.63 3.17
C ASP A 324 -16.71 -2.42 3.60
N LYS A 325 -15.39 -2.50 3.56
CA LYS A 325 -14.46 -1.38 3.78
C LYS A 325 -14.19 -0.58 2.51
N CYS A 326 -14.45 -1.16 1.36
CA CYS A 326 -14.31 -0.49 0.07
C CYS A 326 -15.59 0.17 -0.40
N SER A 327 -15.48 1.14 -1.32
CA SER A 327 -16.63 1.80 -1.92
C SER A 327 -16.53 1.92 -3.44
N ALA A 328 -17.68 1.83 -4.10
CA ALA A 328 -17.81 2.09 -5.54
C ALA A 328 -17.37 3.53 -5.90
N LEU A 329 -17.62 4.48 -5.01
CA LEU A 329 -17.28 5.89 -5.22
C LEU A 329 -15.76 6.11 -5.22
N SER A 330 -15.03 5.46 -4.32
CA SER A 330 -13.56 5.55 -4.26
C SER A 330 -12.93 4.97 -5.53
N LEU A 331 -13.37 3.75 -5.93
CA LEU A 331 -12.93 3.13 -7.17
C LEU A 331 -13.23 3.99 -8.41
N ALA A 332 -14.42 4.64 -8.43
CA ALA A 332 -14.80 5.56 -9.50
C ALA A 332 -13.87 6.78 -9.55
N LYS A 333 -13.59 7.41 -8.41
CA LYS A 333 -12.72 8.58 -8.32
C LYS A 333 -11.31 8.29 -8.84
N VAL A 334 -10.70 7.21 -8.35
CA VAL A 334 -9.35 6.82 -8.78
C VAL A 334 -9.34 6.45 -10.25
N GLY A 335 -10.24 5.59 -10.69
CA GLY A 335 -10.33 5.16 -12.08
C GLY A 335 -10.54 6.34 -13.03
N TRP A 336 -11.40 7.30 -12.65
CA TRP A 336 -11.65 8.51 -13.46
C TRP A 336 -10.42 9.40 -13.56
N VAL A 337 -9.71 9.64 -12.46
CA VAL A 337 -8.48 10.43 -12.48
C VAL A 337 -7.45 9.80 -13.42
N ILE A 338 -7.22 8.49 -13.29
CA ILE A 338 -6.25 7.76 -14.12
C ILE A 338 -6.68 7.75 -15.59
N HIS A 339 -7.96 7.51 -15.89
CA HIS A 339 -8.49 7.54 -17.26
C HIS A 339 -8.33 8.92 -17.91
N GLU A 340 -8.71 10.00 -17.22
CA GLU A 340 -8.59 11.36 -17.75
C GLU A 340 -7.13 11.84 -17.86
N TRP A 341 -6.26 11.37 -16.96
CA TRP A 341 -4.82 11.58 -17.09
C TRP A 341 -4.29 10.88 -18.35
N LEU A 342 -4.61 9.59 -18.55
CA LEU A 342 -4.20 8.87 -19.76
C LEU A 342 -4.66 9.58 -21.06
N LYS A 343 -5.89 10.07 -21.11
CA LYS A 343 -6.44 10.82 -22.25
C LYS A 343 -5.72 12.15 -22.50
N SER A 344 -5.10 12.73 -21.48
CA SER A 344 -4.33 13.97 -21.60
C SER A 344 -2.95 13.77 -22.24
N LEU A 345 -2.45 12.54 -22.29
CA LEU A 345 -1.17 12.17 -22.89
C LEU A 345 -1.28 12.18 -24.42
N LYS A 346 -0.70 13.20 -25.05
CA LYS A 346 -0.70 13.40 -26.52
C LYS A 346 0.51 12.80 -27.19
#